data_9e54cc4f5b3ccaa5f0f8da0490fef86e
#
_entry.id   9e54cc4f5b3ccaa5f0f8da0490fef86e
#
_cell.length_a   1.000
_cell.length_b   1.000
_cell.length_c   1.000
_cell.angle_alpha   90.00
_cell.angle_beta   90.00
_cell.angle_gamma   90.00
#
_symmetry.space_group_name_H-M   'P 1'
#
loop_
_entity.id
_entity.type
_entity.pdbx_description
1 polymer ?
#
loop_
_entity_poly.entity_id
_entity_poly.type
_entity_poly.pdbx_seq_one_letter_code
_entity_poly.pdbx_strand_id
1 'polypeptide(L)'
;MGRFRLVLIVGGLFAVALGATSGRFLVVNQPHKSDVIVVLAGETDRRPARGLELLDQGFAPRLLLNVPAEAKIYQWSQAEIARKYVEGLPQASSITICPIYGHSTRDEAQDVSGCLQSVSGRRVLLVTSDFHTRRALSIFNRVLPADYSVAAAFDAGEFGVQWWRHREWAKVNFDEWLRLIWWELVDRWR
;
A
#
# COMPACT_ATOMS: atom_id res chain seq x y z
N MET A 1 35.68 33.23 -6.73
CA MET A 1 35.18 32.62 -5.47
C MET A 1 33.67 32.77 -5.28
N GLY A 2 33.01 33.84 -5.73
CA GLY A 2 31.55 34.03 -5.51
C GLY A 2 30.65 33.06 -6.27
N ARG A 3 30.92 32.77 -7.54
CA ARG A 3 30.10 31.88 -8.37
C ARG A 3 30.07 30.42 -7.86
N PHE A 4 31.21 29.91 -7.39
CA PHE A 4 31.28 28.55 -6.82
C PHE A 4 30.50 28.41 -5.53
N ARG A 5 30.58 29.42 -4.63
CA ARG A 5 29.79 29.44 -3.40
C ARG A 5 28.27 29.51 -3.68
N LEU A 6 27.86 30.30 -4.67
CA LEU A 6 26.47 30.40 -5.09
C LEU A 6 25.93 29.03 -5.59
N VAL A 7 26.69 28.33 -6.42
CA VAL A 7 26.33 26.99 -6.93
C VAL A 7 26.17 25.99 -5.80
N LEU A 8 27.07 26.00 -4.81
CA LEU A 8 26.97 25.13 -3.63
C LEU A 8 25.74 25.43 -2.78
N ILE A 9 25.42 26.72 -2.56
CA ILE A 9 24.24 27.13 -1.81
C ILE A 9 22.97 26.69 -2.54
N VAL A 10 22.85 26.99 -3.82
CA VAL A 10 21.67 26.60 -4.64
C VAL A 10 21.53 25.08 -4.68
N GLY A 11 22.62 24.34 -4.89
CA GLY A 11 22.64 22.88 -4.85
C GLY A 11 22.18 22.32 -3.49
N GLY A 12 22.67 22.90 -2.40
CA GLY A 12 22.27 22.53 -1.05
C GLY A 12 20.78 22.78 -0.77
N LEU A 13 20.27 23.96 -1.15
CA LEU A 13 18.85 24.26 -1.01
C LEU A 13 17.96 23.34 -1.83
N PHE A 14 18.39 23.00 -3.05
CA PHE A 14 17.68 22.06 -3.90
C PHE A 14 17.66 20.65 -3.31
N ALA A 15 18.79 20.17 -2.78
CA ALA A 15 18.86 18.87 -2.11
C ALA A 15 17.96 18.81 -0.85
N VAL A 16 17.91 19.89 -0.07
CA VAL A 16 16.99 20.00 1.09
C VAL A 16 15.54 19.98 0.63
N ALA A 17 15.19 20.72 -0.43
CA ALA A 17 13.82 20.73 -0.95
C ALA A 17 13.40 19.36 -1.49
N LEU A 18 14.28 18.67 -2.22
CA LEU A 18 14.03 17.29 -2.67
C LEU A 18 13.86 16.34 -1.49
N GLY A 19 14.73 16.43 -0.49
CA GLY A 19 14.59 15.63 0.73
C GLY A 19 13.26 15.87 1.43
N ALA A 20 12.89 17.13 1.64
CA ALA A 20 11.64 17.50 2.29
C ALA A 20 10.38 17.02 1.53
N THR A 21 10.43 16.98 0.20
CA THR A 21 9.29 16.52 -0.63
C THR A 21 9.27 15.01 -0.87
N SER A 22 10.32 14.28 -0.47
CA SER A 22 10.46 12.85 -0.76
C SER A 22 9.32 11.99 -0.23
N GLY A 23 8.79 12.28 0.96
CA GLY A 23 7.63 11.58 1.52
C GLY A 23 6.36 11.78 0.68
N ARG A 24 6.11 13.00 0.18
CA ARG A 24 4.97 13.26 -0.70
C ARG A 24 5.03 12.46 -2.00
N PHE A 25 6.23 12.26 -2.53
CA PHE A 25 6.40 11.46 -3.72
C PHE A 25 5.97 10.00 -3.51
N LEU A 26 6.19 9.43 -2.34
CA LEU A 26 5.80 8.06 -2.02
C LEU A 26 4.28 7.89 -1.91
N VAL A 27 3.53 8.94 -1.57
CA VAL A 27 2.08 8.89 -1.37
C VAL A 27 1.34 9.12 -2.68
N VAL A 28 0.57 8.11 -3.09
CA VAL A 28 -0.40 8.19 -4.18
C VAL A 28 -1.78 7.88 -3.61
N ASN A 29 -2.72 8.81 -3.73
CA ASN A 29 -4.08 8.62 -3.26
C ASN A 29 -5.06 9.09 -4.34
N GLN A 30 -5.44 8.17 -5.21
CA GLN A 30 -6.32 8.41 -6.36
C GLN A 30 -7.32 7.25 -6.49
N PRO A 31 -8.26 7.10 -5.54
CA PRO A 31 -9.25 6.03 -5.60
C PRO A 31 -10.24 6.26 -6.73
N HIS A 32 -10.47 5.24 -7.54
CA HIS A 32 -11.51 5.23 -8.57
C HIS A 32 -12.51 4.11 -8.30
N LYS A 33 -13.75 4.27 -8.77
CA LYS A 33 -14.75 3.20 -8.74
C LYS A 33 -14.24 2.00 -9.51
N SER A 34 -14.27 0.84 -8.87
CA SER A 34 -13.65 -0.40 -9.30
C SER A 34 -14.60 -1.59 -9.15
N ASP A 35 -14.19 -2.74 -9.62
CA ASP A 35 -14.97 -3.97 -9.50
C ASP A 35 -14.73 -4.65 -8.15
N VAL A 36 -13.54 -4.42 -7.57
CA VAL A 36 -13.11 -4.98 -6.28
C VAL A 36 -12.12 -4.06 -5.58
N ILE A 37 -12.24 -3.99 -4.24
CA ILE A 37 -11.24 -3.39 -3.36
C ILE A 37 -10.30 -4.51 -2.89
N VAL A 38 -9.00 -4.31 -2.94
CA VAL A 38 -7.98 -5.22 -2.38
C VAL A 38 -7.23 -4.50 -1.27
N VAL A 39 -7.45 -4.94 -0.05
CA VAL A 39 -6.74 -4.42 1.13
C VAL A 39 -5.47 -5.24 1.32
N LEU A 40 -4.30 -4.60 1.13
CA LEU A 40 -3.02 -5.27 1.22
C LEU A 40 -2.67 -5.66 2.65
N ALA A 41 -2.02 -6.81 2.78
CA ALA A 41 -1.55 -7.34 4.06
C ALA A 41 -0.52 -6.41 4.75
N GLY A 42 -0.34 -6.61 6.05
CA GLY A 42 0.64 -5.92 6.88
C GLY A 42 -0.01 -5.22 8.06
N GLU A 43 -0.46 -3.98 7.90
CA GLU A 43 -1.10 -3.22 8.96
C GLU A 43 -2.59 -3.65 9.10
N THR A 44 -3.04 -3.89 10.33
CA THR A 44 -4.30 -4.60 10.60
C THR A 44 -5.43 -3.72 11.13
N ASP A 45 -5.21 -2.42 11.28
CA ASP A 45 -6.22 -1.46 11.76
C ASP A 45 -6.63 -0.45 10.67
N ARG A 46 -5.73 0.38 10.19
CA ARG A 46 -6.05 1.47 9.26
C ARG A 46 -6.37 1.01 7.85
N ARG A 47 -5.65 -0.01 7.33
CA ARG A 47 -5.90 -0.52 5.98
C ARG A 47 -7.29 -1.17 5.90
N PRO A 48 -7.67 -2.11 6.79
CA PRO A 48 -9.03 -2.66 6.80
C PRO A 48 -10.09 -1.59 7.01
N ALA A 49 -9.90 -0.67 7.95
CA ALA A 49 -10.85 0.43 8.19
C ALA A 49 -11.06 1.29 6.94
N ARG A 50 -9.97 1.65 6.22
CA ARG A 50 -10.06 2.40 4.96
C ARG A 50 -10.75 1.59 3.86
N GLY A 51 -10.48 0.29 3.78
CA GLY A 51 -11.13 -0.60 2.83
C GLY A 51 -12.65 -0.67 3.06
N LEU A 52 -13.08 -0.80 4.30
CA LEU A 52 -14.50 -0.81 4.68
C LEU A 52 -15.18 0.53 4.39
N GLU A 53 -14.55 1.64 4.72
CA GLU A 53 -15.05 2.99 4.39
C GLU A 53 -15.31 3.13 2.88
N LEU A 54 -14.37 2.71 2.03
CA LEU A 54 -14.52 2.76 0.58
C LEU A 54 -15.59 1.79 0.05
N LEU A 55 -15.76 0.63 0.71
CA LEU A 55 -16.83 -0.31 0.41
C LEU A 55 -18.20 0.32 0.71
N ASP A 56 -18.37 0.95 1.86
CA ASP A 56 -19.59 1.65 2.27
C ASP A 56 -19.90 2.86 1.37
N GLN A 57 -18.87 3.54 0.87
CA GLN A 57 -19.00 4.63 -0.11
C GLN A 57 -19.33 4.13 -1.53
N GLY A 58 -19.40 2.81 -1.75
CA GLY A 58 -19.73 2.22 -3.04
C GLY A 58 -18.62 2.36 -4.09
N PHE A 59 -17.35 2.39 -3.68
CA PHE A 59 -16.22 2.34 -4.61
C PHE A 59 -16.10 1.00 -5.32
N ALA A 60 -16.52 -0.10 -4.67
CA ALA A 60 -16.67 -1.41 -5.29
C ALA A 60 -17.73 -2.24 -4.56
N PRO A 61 -18.32 -3.26 -5.20
CA PRO A 61 -19.30 -4.14 -4.56
C PRO A 61 -18.67 -5.22 -3.68
N ARG A 62 -17.36 -5.43 -3.77
CA ARG A 62 -16.63 -6.51 -3.08
C ARG A 62 -15.31 -6.01 -2.54
N LEU A 63 -14.84 -6.68 -1.47
CA LEU A 63 -13.55 -6.43 -0.84
C LEU A 63 -12.81 -7.75 -0.64
N LEU A 64 -11.56 -7.82 -1.08
CA LEU A 64 -10.60 -8.85 -0.73
C LEU A 64 -9.72 -8.33 0.41
N LEU A 65 -9.74 -9.03 1.54
CA LEU A 65 -8.86 -8.75 2.67
C LEU A 65 -7.68 -9.71 2.62
N ASN A 66 -6.51 -9.21 2.25
CA ASN A 66 -5.29 -10.00 2.21
C ASN A 66 -4.80 -10.30 3.62
N VAL A 67 -4.55 -11.57 3.90
CA VAL A 67 -4.11 -12.02 5.21
C VAL A 67 -2.96 -13.02 5.05
N PRO A 68 -1.81 -12.81 5.73
CA PRO A 68 -0.72 -13.78 5.71
C PRO A 68 -1.21 -15.16 6.19
N ALA A 69 -1.07 -16.18 5.33
CA ALA A 69 -1.62 -17.51 5.58
C ALA A 69 -0.96 -18.24 6.75
N GLU A 70 0.37 -18.07 6.88
CA GLU A 70 1.18 -18.79 7.87
C GLU A 70 1.45 -17.97 9.14
N ALA A 71 1.14 -16.68 9.13
CA ALA A 71 1.42 -15.82 10.27
C ALA A 71 0.49 -16.12 11.46
N LYS A 72 1.07 -16.14 12.65
CA LYS A 72 0.36 -16.38 13.91
C LYS A 72 0.56 -15.22 14.88
N ILE A 73 -0.46 -14.98 15.67
CA ILE A 73 -0.41 -14.13 16.85
C ILE A 73 -0.67 -15.06 18.04
N TYR A 74 0.39 -15.36 18.80
CA TYR A 74 0.41 -16.42 19.79
C TYR A 74 0.00 -17.77 19.16
N GLN A 75 -1.08 -18.40 19.64
CA GLN A 75 -1.61 -19.67 19.12
C GLN A 75 -2.59 -19.51 17.95
N TRP A 76 -3.07 -18.31 17.68
CA TRP A 76 -4.09 -18.04 16.66
C TRP A 76 -3.45 -17.69 15.33
N SER A 77 -3.92 -18.29 14.24
CA SER A 77 -3.54 -17.83 12.91
C SER A 77 -4.17 -16.46 12.62
N GLN A 78 -3.46 -15.61 11.87
CA GLN A 78 -4.05 -14.32 11.44
C GLN A 78 -5.32 -14.54 10.62
N ALA A 79 -5.39 -15.61 9.83
CA ALA A 79 -6.57 -15.96 9.06
C ALA A 79 -7.79 -16.28 9.94
N GLU A 80 -7.61 -16.95 11.09
CA GLU A 80 -8.70 -17.20 12.05
C GLU A 80 -9.18 -15.91 12.69
N ILE A 81 -8.24 -15.05 13.09
CA ILE A 81 -8.58 -13.74 13.67
C ILE A 81 -9.34 -12.88 12.65
N ALA A 82 -8.86 -12.83 11.40
CA ALA A 82 -9.50 -12.08 10.32
C ALA A 82 -10.91 -12.62 10.01
N ARG A 83 -11.13 -13.93 10.02
CA ARG A 83 -12.49 -14.49 9.85
C ARG A 83 -13.45 -14.03 10.96
N LYS A 84 -13.04 -14.15 12.22
CA LYS A 84 -13.85 -13.67 13.35
C LYS A 84 -14.13 -12.17 13.26
N TYR A 85 -13.16 -11.39 12.83
CA TYR A 85 -13.35 -9.96 12.60
C TYR A 85 -14.40 -9.70 11.51
N VAL A 86 -14.26 -10.34 10.35
CA VAL A 86 -15.19 -10.18 9.22
C VAL A 86 -16.59 -10.66 9.57
N GLU A 87 -16.74 -11.81 10.27
CA GLU A 87 -18.04 -12.34 10.71
C GLU A 87 -18.83 -11.35 11.58
N GLY A 88 -18.16 -10.48 12.32
CA GLY A 88 -18.77 -9.43 13.14
C GLY A 88 -19.16 -8.16 12.38
N LEU A 89 -18.85 -8.05 11.08
CA LEU A 89 -19.12 -6.85 10.30
C LEU A 89 -20.48 -6.91 9.57
N PRO A 90 -21.19 -5.76 9.46
CA PRO A 90 -22.42 -5.69 8.66
C PRO A 90 -22.19 -6.07 7.19
N GLN A 91 -20.98 -5.78 6.65
CA GLN A 91 -20.57 -6.02 5.26
C GLN A 91 -19.99 -7.42 5.02
N ALA A 92 -20.09 -8.35 5.97
CA ALA A 92 -19.43 -9.66 5.91
C ALA A 92 -19.65 -10.40 4.58
N SER A 93 -20.86 -10.34 4.02
CA SER A 93 -21.20 -10.98 2.73
C SER A 93 -20.46 -10.41 1.51
N SER A 94 -19.93 -9.20 1.60
CA SER A 94 -19.17 -8.54 0.54
C SER A 94 -17.66 -8.69 0.71
N ILE A 95 -17.19 -9.32 1.79
CA ILE A 95 -15.78 -9.44 2.14
C ILE A 95 -15.30 -10.88 1.96
N THR A 96 -14.21 -11.06 1.25
CA THR A 96 -13.55 -12.36 1.11
C THR A 96 -12.12 -12.27 1.63
N ILE A 97 -11.71 -13.21 2.45
CA ILE A 97 -10.32 -13.32 2.91
C ILE A 97 -9.49 -13.96 1.83
N CYS A 98 -8.42 -13.29 1.42
CA CYS A 98 -7.44 -13.79 0.46
C CYS A 98 -6.17 -14.19 1.20
N PRO A 99 -5.83 -15.47 1.27
CA PRO A 99 -4.61 -15.92 1.94
C PRO A 99 -3.38 -15.55 1.12
N ILE A 100 -2.38 -14.97 1.76
CA ILE A 100 -1.10 -14.56 1.16
C ILE A 100 -0.01 -15.47 1.72
N TYR A 101 0.70 -16.14 0.86
CA TYR A 101 1.81 -17.06 1.20
C TYR A 101 3.18 -16.41 1.00
N GLY A 102 3.26 -15.44 0.11
CA GLY A 102 4.49 -14.73 -0.19
C GLY A 102 4.93 -13.75 0.90
N HIS A 103 6.21 -13.38 0.84
CA HIS A 103 6.84 -12.47 1.82
C HIS A 103 7.16 -11.09 1.25
N SER A 104 6.86 -10.85 -0.02
CA SER A 104 7.07 -9.58 -0.70
C SER A 104 5.77 -9.05 -1.32
N THR A 105 5.72 -7.76 -1.61
CA THR A 105 4.58 -7.16 -2.32
C THR A 105 4.39 -7.76 -3.72
N ARG A 106 5.47 -8.24 -4.36
CA ARG A 106 5.41 -8.94 -5.64
C ARG A 106 4.71 -10.29 -5.50
N ASP A 107 5.10 -11.07 -4.50
CA ASP A 107 4.48 -12.35 -4.21
C ASP A 107 3.03 -12.16 -3.80
N GLU A 108 2.73 -11.15 -2.97
CA GLU A 108 1.35 -10.79 -2.62
C GLU A 108 0.50 -10.50 -3.87
N ALA A 109 1.04 -9.75 -4.85
CA ALA A 109 0.34 -9.51 -6.10
C ALA A 109 0.07 -10.81 -6.87
N GLN A 110 0.99 -11.76 -6.86
CA GLN A 110 0.80 -13.08 -7.49
C GLN A 110 -0.27 -13.89 -6.75
N ASP A 111 -0.24 -13.95 -5.42
CA ASP A 111 -1.22 -14.66 -4.60
C ASP A 111 -2.64 -14.10 -4.80
N VAL A 112 -2.77 -12.77 -4.87
CA VAL A 112 -4.06 -12.08 -5.14
C VAL A 112 -4.65 -12.48 -6.48
N SER A 113 -3.86 -12.90 -7.47
CA SER A 113 -4.36 -13.30 -8.78
C SER A 113 -5.40 -14.42 -8.69
N GLY A 114 -5.17 -15.40 -7.82
CA GLY A 114 -6.11 -16.49 -7.57
C GLY A 114 -7.43 -16.01 -6.96
N CYS A 115 -7.36 -15.07 -6.02
CA CYS A 115 -8.54 -14.48 -5.39
C CYS A 115 -9.33 -13.61 -6.37
N LEU A 116 -8.65 -12.84 -7.25
CA LEU A 116 -9.30 -12.00 -8.26
C LEU A 116 -10.09 -12.80 -9.28
N GLN A 117 -9.65 -14.00 -9.66
CA GLN A 117 -10.39 -14.88 -10.55
C GLN A 117 -11.78 -15.23 -10.02
N SER A 118 -11.92 -15.40 -8.71
CA SER A 118 -13.20 -15.71 -8.06
C SER A 118 -14.19 -14.54 -8.06
N VAL A 119 -13.70 -13.31 -8.21
CA VAL A 119 -14.53 -12.08 -8.17
C VAL A 119 -14.72 -11.42 -9.53
N SER A 120 -14.10 -11.95 -10.60
CA SER A 120 -14.23 -11.50 -12.00
C SER A 120 -13.98 -10.00 -12.20
N GLY A 121 -13.06 -9.40 -11.44
CA GLY A 121 -12.76 -7.97 -11.46
C GLY A 121 -11.61 -7.62 -12.42
N ARG A 122 -11.79 -6.58 -13.25
CA ARG A 122 -10.72 -6.01 -14.08
C ARG A 122 -10.19 -4.69 -13.56
N ARG A 123 -11.02 -3.91 -12.87
CA ARG A 123 -10.64 -2.67 -12.20
C ARG A 123 -10.48 -2.95 -10.72
N VAL A 124 -9.31 -2.71 -10.22
CA VAL A 124 -8.92 -3.04 -8.84
C VAL A 124 -8.54 -1.77 -8.10
N LEU A 125 -9.17 -1.53 -6.95
CA LEU A 125 -8.78 -0.47 -6.03
C LEU A 125 -7.92 -1.06 -4.91
N LEU A 126 -6.63 -0.77 -4.94
CA LEU A 126 -5.70 -1.18 -3.88
C LEU A 126 -5.85 -0.26 -2.67
N VAL A 127 -5.82 -0.83 -1.46
CA VAL A 127 -5.79 -0.08 -0.20
C VAL A 127 -4.56 -0.50 0.58
N THR A 128 -3.70 0.45 0.90
CA THR A 128 -2.48 0.22 1.68
C THR A 128 -2.08 1.48 2.45
N SER A 129 -1.09 1.38 3.34
CA SER A 129 -0.57 2.52 4.08
C SER A 129 -0.04 3.58 3.11
N ASP A 130 -0.19 4.85 3.46
CA ASP A 130 0.13 6.01 2.64
C ASP A 130 1.55 5.97 2.04
N PHE A 131 2.56 5.68 2.86
CA PHE A 131 3.96 5.58 2.42
C PHE A 131 4.23 4.46 1.41
N HIS A 132 3.38 3.42 1.37
CA HIS A 132 3.55 2.23 0.53
C HIS A 132 2.83 2.33 -0.82
N THR A 133 1.94 3.28 -1.00
CA THR A 133 1.01 3.35 -2.14
C THR A 133 1.70 3.37 -3.50
N ARG A 134 2.77 4.15 -3.67
CA ARG A 134 3.51 4.24 -4.94
C ARG A 134 4.14 2.91 -5.33
N ARG A 135 4.83 2.26 -4.40
CA ARG A 135 5.50 0.98 -4.66
C ARG A 135 4.50 -0.14 -4.91
N ALA A 136 3.43 -0.21 -4.13
CA ALA A 136 2.36 -1.17 -4.35
C ALA A 136 1.74 -1.03 -5.75
N LEU A 137 1.37 0.20 -6.14
CA LEU A 137 0.79 0.48 -7.46
C LEU A 137 1.74 0.09 -8.60
N SER A 138 3.04 0.44 -8.49
CA SER A 138 4.06 0.07 -9.49
C SER A 138 4.19 -1.45 -9.64
N ILE A 139 4.21 -2.18 -8.51
CA ILE A 139 4.34 -3.64 -8.51
C ILE A 139 3.10 -4.31 -9.11
N PHE A 140 1.91 -3.96 -8.64
CA PHE A 140 0.66 -4.56 -9.12
C PHE A 140 0.44 -4.32 -10.61
N ASN A 141 0.67 -3.10 -11.10
CA ASN A 141 0.59 -2.78 -12.54
C ASN A 141 1.57 -3.61 -13.39
N ARG A 142 2.67 -4.07 -12.82
CA ARG A 142 3.66 -4.88 -13.56
C ARG A 142 3.36 -6.38 -13.51
N VAL A 143 2.85 -6.86 -12.37
CA VAL A 143 2.69 -8.29 -12.10
C VAL A 143 1.40 -8.85 -12.67
N LEU A 144 0.31 -8.10 -12.61
CA LEU A 144 -1.01 -8.58 -13.03
C LEU A 144 -1.65 -7.67 -14.08
N PRO A 145 -2.28 -8.22 -15.12
CA PRO A 145 -2.98 -7.46 -16.17
C PRO A 145 -4.36 -7.00 -15.68
N ALA A 146 -4.43 -5.89 -14.97
CA ALA A 146 -5.68 -5.25 -14.55
C ALA A 146 -5.50 -3.72 -14.56
N ASP A 147 -6.60 -2.99 -14.42
CA ASP A 147 -6.60 -1.53 -14.25
C ASP A 147 -6.60 -1.20 -12.77
N TYR A 148 -5.49 -0.65 -12.28
CA TYR A 148 -5.27 -0.40 -10.86
C TYR A 148 -5.40 1.08 -10.52
N SER A 149 -6.14 1.35 -9.46
CA SER A 149 -6.08 2.60 -8.70
C SER A 149 -5.65 2.32 -7.26
N VAL A 150 -5.30 3.34 -6.51
CA VAL A 150 -4.85 3.16 -5.12
C VAL A 150 -5.46 4.21 -4.20
N ALA A 151 -5.88 3.76 -3.01
CA ALA A 151 -6.28 4.59 -1.89
C ALA A 151 -5.29 4.43 -0.74
N ALA A 152 -4.89 5.54 -0.18
CA ALA A 152 -4.04 5.59 1.00
C ALA A 152 -4.86 5.41 2.28
N ALA A 153 -4.40 4.52 3.16
CA ALA A 153 -4.80 4.48 4.56
C ALA A 153 -3.83 5.40 5.33
N PHE A 154 -4.25 6.63 5.58
CA PHE A 154 -3.41 7.64 6.20
C PHE A 154 -3.19 7.38 7.69
N ASP A 155 -1.99 7.68 8.17
CA ASP A 155 -1.73 7.89 9.59
C ASP A 155 -2.25 9.27 10.02
N ALA A 156 -2.67 9.39 11.28
CA ALA A 156 -3.20 10.61 11.87
C ALA A 156 -2.26 11.84 11.75
N GLY A 157 -1.02 11.64 11.41
CA GLY A 157 0.00 12.67 11.30
C GLY A 157 0.44 13.05 9.89
N GLU A 158 -0.17 12.54 8.83
CA GLU A 158 0.15 12.87 7.43
C GLU A 158 1.63 12.65 7.05
N PHE A 159 2.07 11.39 6.99
CA PHE A 159 3.44 10.99 6.63
C PHE A 159 4.04 11.81 5.47
N GLY A 160 3.30 12.03 4.40
CA GLY A 160 3.81 12.68 3.19
C GLY A 160 4.23 14.14 3.36
N VAL A 161 3.75 14.84 4.41
CA VAL A 161 3.96 16.30 4.55
C VAL A 161 5.17 16.64 5.40
N GLN A 162 5.39 15.92 6.51
CA GLN A 162 6.43 16.24 7.49
C GLN A 162 7.11 14.99 8.05
N TRP A 163 7.43 14.03 7.18
CA TRP A 163 8.04 12.76 7.55
C TRP A 163 9.28 12.89 8.46
N TRP A 164 10.05 13.96 8.32
CA TRP A 164 11.27 14.19 9.12
C TRP A 164 11.02 14.60 10.58
N ARG A 165 9.79 14.95 10.95
CA ARG A 165 9.45 15.32 12.34
C ARG A 165 9.31 14.12 13.28
N HIS A 166 9.06 12.95 12.73
CA HIS A 166 8.86 11.73 13.51
C HIS A 166 9.93 10.70 13.12
N ARG A 167 10.66 10.22 14.12
CA ARG A 167 11.74 9.24 13.91
C ARG A 167 11.26 8.00 13.16
N GLU A 168 10.06 7.52 13.46
CA GLU A 168 9.47 6.34 12.80
C GLU A 168 9.20 6.61 11.32
N TRP A 169 8.63 7.75 10.99
CA TRP A 169 8.40 8.14 9.60
C TRP A 169 9.69 8.38 8.83
N ALA A 170 10.72 8.90 9.48
CA ALA A 170 12.02 9.03 8.83
C ALA A 170 12.60 7.68 8.44
N LYS A 171 12.48 6.66 9.31
CA LYS A 171 12.88 5.29 8.98
C LYS A 171 12.05 4.71 7.84
N VAL A 172 10.73 4.85 7.91
CA VAL A 172 9.80 4.37 6.89
C VAL A 172 10.09 5.03 5.54
N ASN A 173 10.30 6.35 5.51
CA ASN A 173 10.62 7.08 4.29
C ASN A 173 11.90 6.53 3.63
N PHE A 174 12.96 6.34 4.42
CA PHE A 174 14.21 5.82 3.93
C PHE A 174 14.09 4.38 3.42
N ASP A 175 13.42 3.50 4.17
CA ASP A 175 13.21 2.10 3.83
C ASP A 175 12.34 1.96 2.56
N GLU A 176 11.25 2.70 2.44
CA GLU A 176 10.39 2.65 1.26
C GLU A 176 11.09 3.19 -0.01
N TRP A 177 11.95 4.21 0.13
CA TRP A 177 12.76 4.66 -0.99
C TRP A 177 13.75 3.58 -1.45
N LEU A 178 14.45 2.92 -0.53
CA LEU A 178 15.34 1.82 -0.87
C LEU A 178 14.61 0.68 -1.57
N ARG A 179 13.44 0.29 -1.05
CA ARG A 179 12.60 -0.76 -1.64
C ARG A 179 12.05 -0.38 -3.00
N LEU A 180 11.64 0.88 -3.18
CA LEU A 180 11.16 1.38 -4.47
C LEU A 180 12.27 1.41 -5.51
N ILE A 181 13.45 1.93 -5.16
CA ILE A 181 14.63 1.95 -6.04
C ILE A 181 15.04 0.53 -6.42
N TRP A 182 15.10 -0.38 -5.44
CA TRP A 182 15.42 -1.79 -5.70
C TRP A 182 14.42 -2.43 -6.65
N TRP A 183 13.12 -2.19 -6.43
CA TRP A 183 12.08 -2.66 -7.33
C TRP A 183 12.27 -2.14 -8.75
N GLU A 184 12.42 -0.85 -8.92
CA GLU A 184 12.49 -0.22 -10.26
C GLU A 184 13.80 -0.59 -11.03
N LEU A 185 14.91 -0.80 -10.33
CA LEU A 185 16.19 -1.06 -10.97
C LEU A 185 16.52 -2.57 -11.09
N VAL A 186 15.98 -3.40 -10.23
CA VAL A 186 16.37 -4.83 -10.14
C VAL A 186 15.19 -5.77 -10.34
N ASP A 187 14.21 -5.74 -9.43
CA ASP A 187 13.19 -6.81 -9.37
C ASP A 187 12.15 -6.70 -10.48
N ARG A 188 11.91 -5.52 -10.98
CA ARG A 188 10.97 -5.27 -12.10
C ARG A 188 11.39 -5.98 -13.39
N TRP A 189 12.66 -6.29 -13.53
CA TRP A 189 13.28 -6.87 -14.74
C TRP A 189 13.56 -8.37 -14.62
N ARG A 190 13.32 -8.95 -13.45
CA ARG A 190 13.43 -10.38 -13.17
C ARG A 190 12.06 -11.05 -13.28
#